data_224c6e514194cfb912039208e48261c1
#
_entry.id   224c6e514194cfb912039208e48261c1
#
_cell.length_a   1.000
_cell.length_b   1.000
_cell.length_c   1.000
_cell.angle_alpha   90.00
_cell.angle_beta   90.00
_cell.angle_gamma   90.00
#
_symmetry.space_group_name_H-M   'P 1'
#
loop_
_entity.id
_entity.type
_entity.pdbx_description
1 polymer ?
#
loop_
_entity_poly.entity_id
_entity_poly.type
_entity_poly.pdbx_seq_one_letter_code
_entity_poly.pdbx_strand_id
1 'polypeptide(L)'
;MFAASFPDIKEHQNHPIFGKESRDIWNIIKKVKAGNRKSSADHHNLQALVNTWKEEGCAIEYRPSQEKEDGSVVKMLLCLQTPWQKRLMLLYGQHMCLLDESYRAGRNSLPLFFLWVRTNVSYAAVGVFVTQTETKEDIAEALKVFQKWNSDWNPSHFMVDFCEAEISALEEVFKGSKVLLCDVHREKAWMEWIRKKDNGVTSQEEVLKLLQAIADSQTNEEFENNTVTLQQHPDWQSNEKLRRFVSTWLVHAEVC
;
A
#
# COMPACT_ATOMS: atom_id res chain seq x y z
N MET A 1 5.08 -14.45 14.62
CA MET A 1 6.33 -13.68 14.56
C MET A 1 6.84 -13.69 13.12
N PHE A 2 6.44 -12.70 12.30
CA PHE A 2 6.93 -12.53 10.93
C PHE A 2 7.26 -11.05 10.72
N ALA A 3 8.39 -10.61 11.25
CA ALA A 3 9.02 -9.38 10.80
C ALA A 3 9.55 -9.61 9.38
N ALA A 4 8.72 -9.39 8.39
CA ALA A 4 9.15 -9.34 7.01
C ALA A 4 9.50 -7.89 6.70
N SER A 5 10.78 -7.55 6.79
CA SER A 5 11.28 -6.30 6.25
C SER A 5 10.94 -6.26 4.75
N PHE A 6 10.09 -5.31 4.35
CA PHE A 6 9.92 -4.95 2.96
C PHE A 6 11.29 -4.47 2.47
N PRO A 7 11.86 -5.10 1.45
CA PRO A 7 13.06 -4.57 0.86
C PRO A 7 12.70 -3.23 0.22
N ASP A 8 13.50 -2.21 0.49
CA ASP A 8 13.35 -0.87 -0.11
C ASP A 8 13.31 -1.04 -1.64
N ILE A 9 12.27 -0.54 -2.30
CA ILE A 9 12.04 -0.68 -3.75
C ILE A 9 13.26 -0.20 -4.57
N LYS A 10 14.10 0.65 -4.00
CA LYS A 10 15.38 1.08 -4.62
C LYS A 10 16.42 -0.03 -4.71
N GLU A 11 16.45 -0.99 -3.79
CA GLU A 11 17.36 -2.14 -3.84
C GLU A 11 16.91 -3.19 -4.85
N HIS A 12 15.60 -3.24 -5.17
CA HIS A 12 15.04 -4.23 -6.10
C HIS A 12 15.29 -3.93 -7.58
N GLN A 13 15.71 -2.72 -7.96
CA GLN A 13 15.95 -2.37 -9.36
C GLN A 13 17.00 -3.26 -10.06
N ASN A 14 17.86 -3.92 -9.29
CA ASN A 14 18.94 -4.78 -9.79
C ASN A 14 18.84 -6.24 -9.36
N HIS A 15 17.76 -6.65 -8.67
CA HIS A 15 17.66 -8.03 -8.21
C HIS A 15 17.25 -8.95 -9.38
N PRO A 16 17.97 -10.07 -9.64
CA PRO A 16 17.71 -10.95 -10.79
C PRO A 16 16.35 -11.65 -10.76
N ILE A 17 15.63 -11.64 -9.64
CA ILE A 17 14.27 -12.20 -9.49
C ILE A 17 13.20 -11.29 -10.12
N PHE A 18 13.50 -9.99 -10.32
CA PHE A 18 12.65 -9.10 -11.11
C PHE A 18 12.97 -9.35 -12.58
N GLY A 19 12.16 -10.17 -13.23
CA GLY A 19 12.27 -10.43 -14.66
C GLY A 19 12.24 -9.13 -15.49
N LYS A 20 12.55 -9.26 -16.78
CA LYS A 20 12.49 -8.16 -17.78
C LYS A 20 11.18 -7.37 -17.67
N GLU A 21 10.07 -8.06 -17.40
CA GLU A 21 8.72 -7.53 -17.26
C GLU A 21 8.57 -6.51 -16.12
N SER A 22 9.17 -6.74 -14.95
CA SER A 22 9.09 -5.78 -13.84
C SER A 22 9.88 -4.51 -14.10
N ARG A 23 11.02 -4.61 -14.80
CA ARG A 23 11.78 -3.44 -15.28
C ARG A 23 11.02 -2.66 -16.33
N ASP A 24 10.31 -3.34 -17.20
CA ASP A 24 9.50 -2.72 -18.25
C ASP A 24 8.31 -1.98 -17.62
N ILE A 25 7.61 -2.58 -16.66
CA ILE A 25 6.56 -1.92 -15.84
C ILE A 25 7.14 -0.67 -15.18
N TRP A 26 8.30 -0.76 -14.53
CA TRP A 26 8.96 0.38 -13.87
C TRP A 26 9.35 1.51 -14.85
N ASN A 27 9.90 1.15 -16.00
CA ASN A 27 10.25 2.11 -17.05
C ASN A 27 9.02 2.81 -17.64
N ILE A 28 7.91 2.10 -17.72
CA ILE A 28 6.65 2.62 -18.20
C ILE A 28 6.05 3.58 -17.17
N ILE A 29 6.04 3.17 -15.91
CA ILE A 29 5.57 4.03 -14.83
C ILE A 29 6.40 5.31 -14.76
N LYS A 30 7.72 5.24 -14.97
CA LYS A 30 8.56 6.43 -15.15
C LYS A 30 8.10 7.29 -16.34
N LYS A 31 7.70 6.69 -17.45
CA LYS A 31 7.19 7.42 -18.63
C LYS A 31 5.80 8.02 -18.36
N VAL A 32 4.89 7.27 -17.73
CA VAL A 32 3.57 7.79 -17.29
C VAL A 32 3.75 8.94 -16.30
N LYS A 33 4.66 8.80 -15.32
CA LYS A 33 5.01 9.86 -14.38
C LYS A 33 5.63 11.09 -15.05
N ALA A 34 6.41 10.90 -16.11
CA ALA A 34 6.99 12.00 -16.89
C ALA A 34 5.97 12.65 -17.82
N GLY A 35 4.99 11.88 -18.33
CA GLY A 35 3.98 12.31 -19.30
C GLY A 35 2.90 13.22 -18.75
N ASN A 36 2.78 13.34 -17.42
CA ASN A 36 1.88 14.32 -16.78
C ASN A 36 2.33 15.80 -16.99
N ARG A 37 3.44 16.01 -17.70
CA ARG A 37 3.87 17.32 -18.19
C ARG A 37 3.33 17.55 -19.61
N LYS A 38 2.01 17.83 -19.73
CA LYS A 38 1.36 18.53 -20.86
C LYS A 38 1.95 18.27 -22.25
N SER A 39 2.03 17.03 -22.75
CA SER A 39 2.19 16.83 -24.19
C SER A 39 1.29 15.73 -24.72
N SER A 40 0.59 16.01 -25.82
CA SER A 40 -0.23 15.04 -26.54
C SER A 40 0.58 13.80 -27.01
N ALA A 41 1.90 13.94 -27.17
CA ALA A 41 2.81 12.86 -27.53
C ALA A 41 2.89 11.74 -26.46
N ASP A 42 2.75 12.09 -25.19
CA ASP A 42 2.90 11.11 -24.09
C ASP A 42 1.68 10.20 -23.96
N HIS A 43 0.48 10.73 -24.24
CA HIS A 43 -0.75 9.92 -24.31
C HIS A 43 -0.71 8.90 -25.46
N HIS A 44 -0.21 9.30 -26.63
CA HIS A 44 -0.06 8.39 -27.77
C HIS A 44 0.95 7.27 -27.48
N ASN A 45 2.06 7.60 -26.82
CA ASN A 45 3.07 6.61 -26.43
C ASN A 45 2.53 5.61 -25.40
N LEU A 46 1.74 6.06 -24.41
CA LEU A 46 1.13 5.18 -23.43
C LEU A 46 0.08 4.28 -24.07
N GLN A 47 -0.78 4.82 -24.95
CA GLN A 47 -1.77 4.02 -25.68
C GLN A 47 -1.12 2.95 -26.55
N ALA A 48 -0.01 3.27 -27.22
CA ALA A 48 0.76 2.30 -28.01
C ALA A 48 1.30 1.16 -27.13
N LEU A 49 1.84 1.49 -25.94
CA LEU A 49 2.30 0.50 -24.95
C LEU A 49 1.18 -0.38 -24.43
N VAL A 50 0.01 0.21 -24.13
CA VAL A 50 -1.18 -0.53 -23.70
C VAL A 50 -1.59 -1.54 -24.77
N ASN A 51 -1.54 -1.18 -26.06
CA ASN A 51 -1.85 -2.08 -27.14
C ASN A 51 -0.83 -3.23 -27.23
N THR A 52 0.45 -2.93 -27.17
CA THR A 52 1.51 -3.96 -27.16
C THR A 52 1.32 -4.96 -26.02
N TRP A 53 1.02 -4.51 -24.82
CA TRP A 53 0.79 -5.43 -23.69
C TRP A 53 -0.47 -6.27 -23.82
N LYS A 54 -1.53 -5.71 -24.44
CA LYS A 54 -2.71 -6.51 -24.77
C LYS A 54 -2.37 -7.63 -25.75
N GLU A 55 -1.54 -7.35 -26.75
CA GLU A 55 -1.04 -8.35 -27.70
C GLU A 55 -0.18 -9.42 -27.03
N GLU A 56 0.58 -9.04 -26.00
CA GLU A 56 1.36 -9.96 -25.14
C GLU A 56 0.50 -10.75 -24.15
N GLY A 57 -0.82 -10.57 -24.15
CA GLY A 57 -1.78 -11.30 -23.31
C GLY A 57 -1.94 -10.74 -21.90
N CYS A 58 -1.45 -9.52 -21.62
CA CYS A 58 -1.67 -8.87 -20.34
C CYS A 58 -3.13 -8.40 -20.18
N ALA A 59 -3.68 -8.54 -18.98
CA ALA A 59 -4.91 -7.88 -18.61
C ALA A 59 -4.61 -6.41 -18.31
N ILE A 60 -5.30 -5.50 -19.03
CA ILE A 60 -5.09 -4.06 -18.88
C ILE A 60 -6.42 -3.34 -18.94
N GLU A 61 -6.62 -2.45 -17.97
CA GLU A 61 -7.65 -1.40 -18.01
C GLU A 61 -6.93 -0.06 -18.05
N TYR A 62 -7.17 0.72 -19.11
CA TYR A 62 -6.61 2.07 -19.22
C TYR A 62 -7.70 3.06 -19.62
N ARG A 63 -7.86 4.06 -18.82
CA ARG A 63 -8.73 5.20 -19.02
C ARG A 63 -7.93 6.48 -18.82
N PRO A 64 -7.74 7.33 -19.85
CA PRO A 64 -7.12 8.64 -19.68
C PRO A 64 -8.02 9.58 -18.90
N SER A 65 -7.43 10.60 -18.27
CA SER A 65 -8.21 11.70 -17.69
C SER A 65 -8.89 12.51 -18.78
N GLN A 66 -10.19 12.79 -18.61
CA GLN A 66 -11.00 13.55 -19.57
C GLN A 66 -11.91 14.52 -18.82
N GLU A 67 -11.98 15.77 -19.30
CA GLU A 67 -12.96 16.72 -18.85
C GLU A 67 -14.23 16.56 -19.70
N LYS A 68 -15.38 16.40 -19.06
CA LYS A 68 -16.68 16.27 -19.72
C LYS A 68 -17.29 17.66 -19.99
N GLU A 69 -18.28 17.70 -20.86
CA GLU A 69 -19.00 18.93 -21.21
C GLU A 69 -19.69 19.62 -20.02
N ASP A 70 -20.04 18.85 -18.99
CA ASP A 70 -20.63 19.33 -17.73
C ASP A 70 -19.61 19.86 -16.72
N GLY A 71 -18.32 19.91 -17.09
CA GLY A 71 -17.21 20.33 -16.23
C GLY A 71 -16.74 19.25 -15.24
N SER A 72 -17.36 18.09 -15.22
CA SER A 72 -16.86 16.96 -14.41
C SER A 72 -15.63 16.32 -15.04
N VAL A 73 -14.72 15.79 -14.21
CA VAL A 73 -13.50 15.13 -14.68
C VAL A 73 -13.62 13.63 -14.50
N VAL A 74 -13.47 12.90 -15.60
CA VAL A 74 -13.20 11.44 -15.54
C VAL A 74 -11.75 11.26 -15.17
N LYS A 75 -11.50 10.66 -14.02
CA LYS A 75 -10.15 10.45 -13.52
C LYS A 75 -9.40 9.37 -14.30
N MET A 76 -8.08 9.53 -14.42
CA MET A 76 -7.21 8.54 -15.02
C MET A 76 -7.13 7.29 -14.16
N LEU A 77 -7.17 6.13 -14.82
CA LEU A 77 -6.95 4.82 -14.24
C LEU A 77 -6.09 3.98 -15.18
N LEU A 78 -5.08 3.31 -14.64
CA LEU A 78 -4.32 2.27 -15.35
C LEU A 78 -4.16 1.09 -14.40
N CYS A 79 -4.71 -0.08 -14.78
CA CYS A 79 -4.45 -1.34 -14.10
C CYS A 79 -3.74 -2.28 -15.07
N LEU A 80 -2.76 -3.03 -14.57
CA LEU A 80 -1.96 -3.96 -15.37
C LEU A 80 -1.71 -5.25 -14.60
N GLN A 81 -1.94 -6.38 -15.26
CA GLN A 81 -1.60 -7.70 -14.76
C GLN A 81 -1.12 -8.59 -15.91
N THR A 82 0.11 -9.11 -15.81
CA THR A 82 0.65 -10.08 -16.77
C THR A 82 0.06 -11.48 -16.51
N PRO A 83 0.10 -12.41 -17.50
CA PRO A 83 -0.34 -13.79 -17.29
C PRO A 83 0.40 -14.48 -16.13
N TRP A 84 1.69 -14.19 -15.97
CA TRP A 84 2.50 -14.69 -14.86
C TRP A 84 2.04 -14.14 -13.50
N GLN A 85 1.80 -12.84 -13.40
CA GLN A 85 1.27 -12.21 -12.20
C GLN A 85 -0.09 -12.77 -11.81
N LYS A 86 -0.97 -12.98 -12.78
CA LYS A 86 -2.27 -13.63 -12.55
C LYS A 86 -2.11 -15.03 -11.96
N ARG A 87 -1.19 -15.85 -12.51
CA ARG A 87 -0.88 -17.17 -11.99
C ARG A 87 -0.37 -17.12 -10.56
N LEU A 88 0.56 -16.22 -10.23
CA LEU A 88 1.08 -16.06 -8.88
C LEU A 88 0.00 -15.59 -7.89
N MET A 89 -0.86 -14.69 -8.30
CA MET A 89 -1.99 -14.23 -7.48
C MET A 89 -2.92 -15.36 -7.10
N LEU A 90 -3.26 -16.24 -8.05
CA LEU A 90 -4.12 -17.40 -7.79
C LEU A 90 -3.45 -18.44 -6.89
N LEU A 91 -2.13 -18.64 -7.03
CA LEU A 91 -1.39 -19.63 -6.24
C LEU A 91 -1.10 -19.18 -4.81
N TYR A 92 -0.81 -17.91 -4.60
CA TYR A 92 -0.29 -17.40 -3.32
C TYR A 92 -1.14 -16.30 -2.70
N GLY A 93 -2.08 -15.72 -3.44
CA GLY A 93 -2.85 -14.54 -3.02
C GLY A 93 -4.11 -14.84 -2.22
N GLN A 94 -4.44 -16.11 -1.93
CA GLN A 94 -5.70 -16.45 -1.22
C GLN A 94 -5.62 -16.26 0.29
N HIS A 95 -4.43 -16.45 0.87
CA HIS A 95 -4.26 -16.29 2.31
C HIS A 95 -3.99 -14.82 2.67
N MET A 96 -3.00 -14.21 2.04
CA MET A 96 -2.59 -12.83 2.30
C MET A 96 -2.13 -12.15 1.02
N CYS A 97 -2.63 -10.95 0.79
CA CYS A 97 -2.16 -10.03 -0.24
C CYS A 97 -1.75 -8.72 0.41
N LEU A 98 -0.69 -8.09 -0.09
CA LEU A 98 -0.24 -6.80 0.41
C LEU A 98 -0.57 -5.75 -0.64
N LEU A 99 -1.06 -4.60 -0.18
CA LEU A 99 -1.22 -3.39 -0.99
C LEU A 99 -0.21 -2.37 -0.48
N ASP A 100 0.57 -1.83 -1.38
CA ASP A 100 1.65 -0.90 -1.05
C ASP A 100 1.71 0.23 -2.08
N GLU A 101 1.69 1.48 -1.60
CA GLU A 101 1.88 2.64 -2.43
C GLU A 101 3.37 2.91 -2.63
N SER A 102 3.83 2.86 -3.86
CA SER A 102 5.19 3.26 -4.20
C SER A 102 5.35 4.77 -4.14
N TYR A 103 6.33 5.24 -3.38
CA TYR A 103 6.60 6.65 -3.10
C TYR A 103 6.54 7.54 -4.34
N ARG A 104 5.91 8.70 -4.17
CA ARG A 104 5.87 9.81 -5.15
C ARG A 104 7.27 10.33 -5.41
N ALA A 105 7.83 10.08 -6.57
CA ALA A 105 9.02 10.79 -7.02
C ALA A 105 8.63 12.15 -7.61
N GLY A 106 8.42 13.18 -6.76
CA GLY A 106 8.19 14.58 -7.18
C GLY A 106 6.76 15.10 -6.97
N ARG A 107 6.62 16.43 -6.98
CA ARG A 107 5.39 17.19 -6.63
C ARG A 107 4.14 16.91 -7.49
N ASN A 108 4.26 16.20 -8.61
CA ASN A 108 3.16 15.93 -9.55
C ASN A 108 3.13 14.46 -10.00
N SER A 109 3.63 13.52 -9.19
CA SER A 109 3.59 12.09 -9.52
C SER A 109 2.22 11.51 -9.20
N LEU A 110 1.70 10.71 -10.12
CA LEU A 110 0.49 9.94 -9.89
C LEU A 110 0.75 8.86 -8.84
N PRO A 111 -0.23 8.57 -7.97
CA PRO A 111 -0.19 7.45 -7.05
C PRO A 111 0.00 6.13 -7.81
N LEU A 112 0.96 5.34 -7.35
CA LEU A 112 1.29 4.05 -7.92
C LEU A 112 1.22 2.99 -6.84
N PHE A 113 0.39 1.99 -7.07
CA PHE A 113 0.13 0.92 -6.13
C PHE A 113 0.57 -0.41 -6.71
N PHE A 114 1.08 -1.27 -5.84
CA PHE A 114 1.38 -2.65 -6.13
C PHE A 114 0.57 -3.60 -5.26
N LEU A 115 0.09 -4.66 -5.87
CA LEU A 115 -0.41 -5.84 -5.16
C LEU A 115 0.72 -6.87 -5.09
N TRP A 116 1.05 -7.31 -3.87
CA TRP A 116 2.12 -8.27 -3.62
C TRP A 116 1.59 -9.53 -2.96
N VAL A 117 2.24 -10.65 -3.24
CA VAL A 117 2.03 -11.91 -2.53
C VAL A 117 3.37 -12.45 -2.04
N ARG A 118 3.33 -13.20 -0.96
CA ARG A 118 4.49 -13.94 -0.47
C ARG A 118 4.53 -15.31 -1.15
N THR A 119 5.57 -15.55 -1.92
CA THR A 119 5.86 -16.86 -2.52
C THR A 119 6.78 -17.68 -1.61
N ASN A 120 7.13 -18.90 -2.03
CA ASN A 120 8.05 -19.79 -1.28
C ASN A 120 9.48 -19.22 -1.17
N VAL A 121 9.86 -18.28 -2.04
CA VAL A 121 11.24 -17.77 -2.12
C VAL A 121 11.34 -16.28 -1.80
N SER A 122 10.32 -15.47 -2.13
CA SER A 122 10.33 -14.02 -1.92
C SER A 122 8.95 -13.42 -2.08
N TYR A 123 8.84 -12.10 -1.95
CA TYR A 123 7.66 -11.35 -2.37
C TYR A 123 7.65 -11.15 -3.88
N ALA A 124 6.48 -11.25 -4.49
CA ALA A 124 6.28 -11.03 -5.92
C ALA A 124 5.11 -10.07 -6.16
N ALA A 125 5.31 -9.10 -7.05
CA ALA A 125 4.22 -8.24 -7.50
C ALA A 125 3.27 -9.03 -8.40
N VAL A 126 1.98 -9.00 -8.06
CA VAL A 126 0.93 -9.75 -8.77
C VAL A 126 -0.07 -8.85 -9.47
N GLY A 127 0.06 -7.56 -9.30
CA GLY A 127 -0.71 -6.53 -9.99
C GLY A 127 -0.12 -5.16 -9.73
N VAL A 128 -0.38 -4.22 -10.63
CA VAL A 128 0.03 -2.83 -10.50
C VAL A 128 -1.07 -1.92 -11.01
N PHE A 129 -1.31 -0.82 -10.31
CA PHE A 129 -2.24 0.19 -10.79
C PHE A 129 -1.79 1.61 -10.48
N VAL A 130 -2.26 2.53 -11.30
CA VAL A 130 -2.02 3.97 -11.16
C VAL A 130 -3.37 4.66 -11.18
N THR A 131 -3.59 5.53 -10.20
CA THR A 131 -4.80 6.35 -10.08
C THR A 131 -4.45 7.83 -10.25
N GLN A 132 -5.46 8.66 -10.44
CA GLN A 132 -5.24 10.11 -10.50
C GLN A 132 -5.05 10.71 -9.12
N THR A 133 -5.76 10.19 -8.12
CA THR A 133 -5.70 10.62 -6.72
C THR A 133 -5.65 9.40 -5.79
N GLU A 134 -5.27 9.60 -4.53
CA GLU A 134 -5.21 8.58 -3.48
C GLU A 134 -6.51 8.50 -2.68
N THR A 135 -7.65 8.65 -3.34
CA THR A 135 -8.92 8.55 -2.64
C THR A 135 -9.38 7.10 -2.54
N LYS A 136 -10.18 6.81 -1.53
CA LYS A 136 -10.84 5.52 -1.34
C LYS A 136 -11.53 5.04 -2.63
N GLU A 137 -12.26 5.95 -3.30
CA GLU A 137 -13.04 5.64 -4.50
C GLU A 137 -12.13 5.20 -5.67
N ASP A 138 -11.01 5.91 -5.88
CA ASP A 138 -10.07 5.61 -6.96
C ASP A 138 -9.36 4.26 -6.72
N ILE A 139 -8.97 4.00 -5.47
CA ILE A 139 -8.34 2.73 -5.07
C ILE A 139 -9.35 1.58 -5.19
N ALA A 140 -10.58 1.77 -4.68
CA ALA A 140 -11.63 0.77 -4.77
C ALA A 140 -12.00 0.44 -6.23
N GLU A 141 -12.03 1.44 -7.13
CA GLU A 141 -12.23 1.22 -8.55
C GLU A 141 -11.16 0.30 -9.15
N ALA A 142 -9.89 0.57 -8.86
CA ALA A 142 -8.77 -0.26 -9.31
C ALA A 142 -8.87 -1.70 -8.78
N LEU A 143 -9.16 -1.86 -7.49
CA LEU A 143 -9.30 -3.17 -6.85
C LEU A 143 -10.45 -3.99 -7.45
N LYS A 144 -11.58 -3.36 -7.78
CA LYS A 144 -12.72 -4.00 -8.49
C LYS A 144 -12.31 -4.50 -9.88
N VAL A 145 -11.41 -3.83 -10.57
CA VAL A 145 -10.85 -4.31 -11.85
C VAL A 145 -10.08 -5.61 -11.64
N PHE A 146 -9.19 -5.69 -10.65
CA PHE A 146 -8.45 -6.92 -10.34
C PHE A 146 -9.37 -8.05 -9.90
N GLN A 147 -10.40 -7.78 -9.09
CA GLN A 147 -11.39 -8.76 -8.68
C GLN A 147 -12.17 -9.31 -9.90
N LYS A 148 -12.54 -8.44 -10.84
CA LYS A 148 -13.20 -8.85 -12.10
C LYS A 148 -12.31 -9.75 -12.96
N TRP A 149 -11.00 -9.47 -13.03
CA TRP A 149 -10.04 -10.28 -13.80
C TRP A 149 -9.74 -11.63 -13.15
N ASN A 150 -9.91 -11.71 -11.84
CA ASN A 150 -9.55 -12.86 -11.00
C ASN A 150 -10.73 -13.22 -10.08
N SER A 151 -11.81 -13.76 -10.66
CA SER A 151 -13.06 -14.06 -9.94
C SER A 151 -12.88 -14.98 -8.73
N ASP A 152 -11.86 -15.84 -8.76
CA ASP A 152 -11.55 -16.79 -7.69
C ASP A 152 -10.56 -16.21 -6.65
N TRP A 153 -10.10 -14.96 -6.83
CA TRP A 153 -9.20 -14.29 -5.91
C TRP A 153 -9.99 -13.57 -4.82
N ASN A 154 -9.96 -14.14 -3.63
CA ASN A 154 -10.62 -13.60 -2.44
C ASN A 154 -9.74 -13.83 -1.20
N PRO A 155 -8.73 -12.98 -0.97
CA PRO A 155 -7.79 -13.14 0.13
C PRO A 155 -8.48 -13.14 1.49
N SER A 156 -8.01 -13.98 2.42
CA SER A 156 -8.48 -13.92 3.81
C SER A 156 -8.00 -12.65 4.51
N HIS A 157 -6.81 -12.16 4.12
CA HIS A 157 -6.18 -11.00 4.74
C HIS A 157 -5.56 -10.08 3.69
N PHE A 158 -5.62 -8.77 3.96
CA PHE A 158 -4.77 -7.78 3.33
C PHE A 158 -3.82 -7.18 4.36
N MET A 159 -2.60 -6.86 3.95
CA MET A 159 -1.66 -6.08 4.74
C MET A 159 -1.39 -4.76 4.00
N VAL A 160 -1.51 -3.65 4.72
CA VAL A 160 -1.35 -2.28 4.19
C VAL A 160 -0.53 -1.42 5.13
N ASP A 161 -0.09 -0.27 4.64
CA ASP A 161 0.39 0.81 5.48
C ASP A 161 -0.79 1.48 6.21
N PHE A 162 -0.50 2.33 7.17
CA PHE A 162 -1.53 3.10 7.85
C PHE A 162 -2.05 4.22 6.93
N CYS A 163 -2.93 3.86 6.00
CA CYS A 163 -3.62 4.76 5.09
C CYS A 163 -5.12 4.47 5.08
N GLU A 164 -5.92 5.36 5.65
CA GLU A 164 -7.38 5.22 5.75
C GLU A 164 -8.06 4.99 4.39
N ALA A 165 -7.55 5.60 3.32
CA ALA A 165 -8.11 5.43 1.99
C ALA A 165 -7.92 4.00 1.48
N GLU A 166 -6.74 3.39 1.72
CA GLU A 166 -6.46 2.00 1.35
C GLU A 166 -7.28 1.02 2.17
N ILE A 167 -7.30 1.20 3.51
CA ILE A 167 -8.08 0.38 4.44
C ILE A 167 -9.55 0.38 4.03
N SER A 168 -10.16 1.56 3.92
CA SER A 168 -11.57 1.72 3.57
C SER A 168 -11.91 1.19 2.17
N ALA A 169 -10.98 1.28 1.19
CA ALA A 169 -11.18 0.72 -0.15
C ALA A 169 -11.19 -0.82 -0.12
N LEU A 170 -10.26 -1.43 0.63
CA LEU A 170 -10.19 -2.87 0.79
C LEU A 170 -11.42 -3.44 1.49
N GLU A 171 -11.86 -2.82 2.59
CA GLU A 171 -13.07 -3.21 3.33
C GLU A 171 -14.33 -3.10 2.47
N GLU A 172 -14.42 -2.11 1.59
CA GLU A 172 -15.54 -1.97 0.65
C GLU A 172 -15.56 -3.11 -0.38
N VAL A 173 -14.41 -3.40 -0.98
CA VAL A 173 -14.31 -4.35 -2.11
C VAL A 173 -14.26 -5.79 -1.64
N PHE A 174 -13.59 -6.08 -0.53
CA PHE A 174 -13.35 -7.43 0.01
C PHE A 174 -13.97 -7.60 1.40
N LYS A 175 -15.29 -7.55 1.46
CA LYS A 175 -16.07 -7.56 2.72
C LYS A 175 -15.80 -8.74 3.67
N GLY A 176 -15.17 -9.80 3.20
CA GLY A 176 -14.83 -10.98 4.00
C GLY A 176 -13.35 -11.04 4.44
N SER A 177 -12.55 -10.11 3.97
CA SER A 177 -11.12 -10.04 4.28
C SER A 177 -10.86 -9.22 5.53
N LYS A 178 -9.86 -9.60 6.32
CA LYS A 178 -9.31 -8.76 7.39
C LYS A 178 -8.21 -7.86 6.82
N VAL A 179 -8.21 -6.59 7.22
CA VAL A 179 -7.13 -5.65 6.87
C VAL A 179 -6.20 -5.51 8.07
N LEU A 180 -4.92 -5.84 7.86
CA LEU A 180 -3.86 -5.80 8.85
C LEU A 180 -2.91 -4.66 8.52
N LEU A 181 -2.36 -4.03 9.54
CA LEU A 181 -1.33 -2.99 9.37
C LEU A 181 0.06 -3.64 9.27
N CYS A 182 0.91 -3.08 8.41
CA CYS A 182 2.29 -3.51 8.28
C CYS A 182 3.11 -3.06 9.50
N ASP A 183 3.67 -4.02 10.25
CA ASP A 183 4.46 -3.75 11.45
C ASP A 183 5.68 -2.88 11.18
N VAL A 184 6.37 -3.13 10.07
CA VAL A 184 7.57 -2.37 9.70
C VAL A 184 7.25 -0.89 9.47
N HIS A 185 6.16 -0.59 8.75
CA HIS A 185 5.73 0.78 8.51
C HIS A 185 5.19 1.44 9.78
N ARG A 186 4.50 0.67 10.62
CA ARG A 186 4.03 1.11 11.93
C ARG A 186 5.20 1.53 12.82
N GLU A 187 6.19 0.66 13.01
CA GLU A 187 7.38 0.95 13.83
C GLU A 187 8.16 2.15 13.28
N LYS A 188 8.34 2.22 11.96
CA LYS A 188 8.99 3.36 11.32
C LYS A 188 8.25 4.66 11.59
N ALA A 189 6.93 4.68 11.44
CA ALA A 189 6.09 5.84 11.71
C ALA A 189 6.18 6.27 13.19
N TRP A 190 6.17 5.30 14.12
CA TRP A 190 6.36 5.59 15.54
C TRP A 190 7.73 6.20 15.84
N MET A 191 8.80 5.61 15.31
CA MET A 191 10.16 6.14 15.48
C MET A 191 10.30 7.55 14.89
N GLU A 192 9.80 7.77 13.69
CA GLU A 192 9.87 9.08 13.03
C GLU A 192 9.09 10.14 13.80
N TRP A 193 7.90 9.80 14.33
CA TRP A 193 7.08 10.72 15.08
C TRP A 193 7.69 11.04 16.46
N ILE A 194 8.11 10.02 17.22
CA ILE A 194 8.65 10.15 18.57
C ILE A 194 9.97 10.92 18.57
N ARG A 195 10.81 10.74 17.55
CA ARG A 195 12.10 11.42 17.42
C ARG A 195 12.01 12.89 17.03
N LYS A 196 10.86 13.36 16.55
CA LYS A 196 10.67 14.79 16.25
C LYS A 196 10.64 15.61 17.53
N LYS A 197 11.58 16.55 17.70
CA LYS A 197 11.69 17.43 18.88
C LYS A 197 10.39 18.18 19.19
N ASP A 198 9.68 18.62 18.16
CA ASP A 198 8.42 19.38 18.28
C ASP A 198 7.28 18.55 18.88
N ASN A 199 7.40 17.23 18.94
CA ASN A 199 6.40 16.35 19.55
C ASN A 199 6.60 16.20 21.06
N GLY A 200 7.74 16.65 21.61
CA GLY A 200 7.94 16.81 23.05
C GLY A 200 8.01 15.51 23.86
N VAL A 201 8.40 14.39 23.21
CA VAL A 201 8.64 13.12 23.93
C VAL A 201 10.05 13.16 24.53
N THR A 202 10.16 13.00 25.86
CA THR A 202 11.43 13.08 26.58
C THR A 202 12.14 11.73 26.68
N SER A 203 11.40 10.66 26.96
CA SER A 203 11.91 9.28 27.12
C SER A 203 11.63 8.45 25.86
N GLN A 204 12.19 8.86 24.72
CA GLN A 204 11.86 8.31 23.40
C GLN A 204 11.98 6.79 23.31
N GLU A 205 13.09 6.21 23.82
CA GLU A 205 13.32 4.77 23.77
C GLU A 205 12.38 3.97 24.68
N GLU A 206 12.01 4.52 25.83
CA GLU A 206 11.07 3.88 26.77
C GLU A 206 9.67 3.86 26.17
N VAL A 207 9.22 4.99 25.61
CA VAL A 207 7.92 5.08 24.94
C VAL A 207 7.86 4.12 23.75
N LEU A 208 8.92 4.03 22.94
CA LEU A 208 8.98 3.07 21.82
C LEU A 208 8.86 1.62 22.29
N LYS A 209 9.58 1.24 23.37
CA LYS A 209 9.48 -0.11 23.95
C LYS A 209 8.09 -0.44 24.45
N LEU A 210 7.41 0.53 25.05
CA LEU A 210 6.04 0.35 25.54
C LEU A 210 5.06 0.17 24.37
N LEU A 211 5.22 0.94 23.29
CA LEU A 211 4.41 0.77 22.07
C LEU A 211 4.65 -0.58 21.41
N GLN A 212 5.90 -1.04 21.35
CA GLN A 212 6.24 -2.38 20.84
C GLN A 212 5.63 -3.47 21.71
N ALA A 213 5.69 -3.35 23.05
CA ALA A 213 5.07 -4.30 23.96
C ALA A 213 3.54 -4.42 23.76
N ILE A 214 2.87 -3.29 23.50
CA ILE A 214 1.43 -3.28 23.15
C ILE A 214 1.20 -4.03 21.85
N ALA A 215 2.01 -3.77 20.83
CA ALA A 215 1.89 -4.37 19.51
C ALA A 215 2.21 -5.88 19.48
N ASP A 216 3.13 -6.32 20.34
CA ASP A 216 3.55 -7.72 20.46
C ASP A 216 2.66 -8.55 21.38
N SER A 217 1.61 -7.94 21.96
CA SER A 217 0.69 -8.63 22.87
C SER A 217 -0.01 -9.79 22.17
N GLN A 218 0.00 -10.97 22.80
CA GLN A 218 -0.60 -12.19 22.27
C GLN A 218 -2.01 -12.44 22.82
N THR A 219 -2.40 -11.71 23.85
CA THR A 219 -3.71 -11.81 24.50
C THR A 219 -4.29 -10.44 24.80
N ASN A 220 -5.62 -10.37 24.91
CA ASN A 220 -6.30 -9.14 25.31
C ASN A 220 -5.83 -8.64 26.68
N GLU A 221 -5.55 -9.54 27.62
CA GLU A 221 -5.05 -9.20 28.94
C GLU A 221 -3.65 -8.54 28.86
N GLU A 222 -2.74 -9.09 28.07
CA GLU A 222 -1.42 -8.48 27.83
C GLU A 222 -1.56 -7.11 27.16
N PHE A 223 -2.43 -6.98 26.17
CA PHE A 223 -2.70 -5.71 25.47
C PHE A 223 -3.21 -4.64 26.44
N GLU A 224 -4.18 -4.97 27.30
CA GLU A 224 -4.72 -4.06 28.30
C GLU A 224 -3.64 -3.66 29.32
N ASN A 225 -2.88 -4.62 29.86
CA ASN A 225 -1.82 -4.38 30.84
C ASN A 225 -0.70 -3.50 30.26
N ASN A 226 -0.26 -3.76 29.03
CA ASN A 226 0.75 -2.96 28.35
C ASN A 226 0.23 -1.55 28.05
N THR A 227 -1.03 -1.42 27.67
CA THR A 227 -1.67 -0.11 27.46
C THR A 227 -1.75 0.69 28.74
N VAL A 228 -2.14 0.08 29.87
CA VAL A 228 -2.15 0.73 31.19
C VAL A 228 -0.73 1.17 31.58
N THR A 229 0.28 0.35 31.30
CA THR A 229 1.68 0.69 31.60
C THR A 229 2.13 1.94 30.84
N LEU A 230 1.78 2.03 29.54
CA LEU A 230 2.05 3.24 28.75
C LEU A 230 1.28 4.45 29.31
N GLN A 231 0.02 4.28 29.70
CA GLN A 231 -0.81 5.36 30.27
C GLN A 231 -0.26 5.91 31.61
N GLN A 232 0.47 5.11 32.35
CA GLN A 232 1.14 5.53 33.60
C GLN A 232 2.48 6.23 33.36
N HIS A 233 3.03 6.19 32.15
CA HIS A 233 4.30 6.80 31.81
C HIS A 233 4.25 8.34 31.90
N PRO A 234 5.29 9.03 32.44
CA PRO A 234 5.29 10.49 32.57
C PRO A 234 5.04 11.25 31.27
N ASP A 235 5.64 10.80 30.15
CA ASP A 235 5.38 11.41 28.83
C ASP A 235 3.91 11.27 28.40
N TRP A 236 3.26 10.14 28.70
CA TRP A 236 1.83 9.99 28.42
C TRP A 236 0.98 10.98 29.24
N GLN A 237 1.27 11.11 30.53
CA GLN A 237 0.52 11.97 31.43
C GLN A 237 0.63 13.45 31.04
N SER A 238 1.80 13.90 30.62
CA SER A 238 2.10 15.31 30.33
C SER A 238 1.93 15.71 28.85
N ASN A 239 1.91 14.76 27.92
CA ASN A 239 1.95 15.04 26.48
C ASN A 239 0.66 14.65 25.74
N GLU A 240 -0.19 15.64 25.48
CA GLU A 240 -1.44 15.44 24.73
C GLU A 240 -1.20 15.01 23.28
N LYS A 241 -0.12 15.50 22.65
CA LYS A 241 0.20 15.10 21.26
C LYS A 241 0.51 13.61 21.16
N LEU A 242 1.24 13.07 22.18
CA LEU A 242 1.53 11.63 22.25
C LEU A 242 0.24 10.83 22.41
N ARG A 243 -0.65 11.23 23.32
CA ARG A 243 -1.95 10.55 23.49
C ARG A 243 -2.76 10.50 22.20
N ARG A 244 -2.88 11.63 21.50
CA ARG A 244 -3.58 11.69 20.21
C ARG A 244 -2.94 10.78 19.17
N PHE A 245 -1.63 10.86 19.03
CA PHE A 245 -0.89 10.04 18.05
C PHE A 245 -1.10 8.55 18.31
N VAL A 246 -0.90 8.09 19.54
CA VAL A 246 -1.06 6.68 19.88
C VAL A 246 -2.51 6.21 19.73
N SER A 247 -3.49 7.03 20.11
CA SER A 247 -4.90 6.68 19.98
C SER A 247 -5.31 6.39 18.54
N THR A 248 -4.71 7.04 17.53
CA THR A 248 -5.00 6.74 16.12
C THR A 248 -4.53 5.35 15.71
N TRP A 249 -3.50 4.81 16.34
CA TRP A 249 -2.99 3.46 16.07
C TRP A 249 -3.75 2.39 16.84
N LEU A 250 -4.14 2.67 18.09
CA LEU A 250 -4.83 1.70 18.94
C LEU A 250 -6.22 1.31 18.42
N VAL A 251 -6.86 2.18 17.64
CA VAL A 251 -8.17 1.86 17.00
C VAL A 251 -8.07 0.67 16.04
N HIS A 252 -6.89 0.48 15.42
CA HIS A 252 -6.64 -0.61 14.47
C HIS A 252 -5.82 -1.75 15.08
N ALA A 253 -5.57 -1.73 16.40
CA ALA A 253 -4.86 -2.79 17.09
C ALA A 253 -5.84 -3.93 17.39
N GLU A 254 -5.86 -4.96 16.54
CA GLU A 254 -6.46 -6.25 16.89
C GLU A 254 -5.38 -7.15 17.48
N VAL A 255 -5.70 -7.79 18.61
CA VAL A 255 -4.88 -8.87 19.17
C VAL A 255 -5.10 -10.09 18.28
N CYS A 256 -4.04 -10.54 17.58
CA CYS A 256 -4.06 -11.72 16.69
C CYS A 256 -3.94 -13.03 17.46
#